data_6cb3557bf68bfaf79901dd315ea2ad3e
#
_entry.id   6cb3557bf68bfaf79901dd315ea2ad3e
#
_cell.length_a   1.000
_cell.length_b   1.000
_cell.length_c   1.000
_cell.angle_alpha   90.00
_cell.angle_beta   90.00
_cell.angle_gamma   90.00
#
_symmetry.space_group_name_H-M   'P 1'
#
loop_
_entity.id
_entity.type
_entity.pdbx_description
1 polymer ?
#
loop_
_entity_poly.entity_id
_entity_poly.type
_entity_poly.pdbx_seq_one_letter_code
_entity_poly.pdbx_strand_id
1 'polypeptide(L)'
;MPITADYHLHSSFSGDSNTPMEEMILRGIEMGLSRMCFTEHNDFDYPVTDPDSTPEGMFELNPDSYLYDFLKLKEKYADRITLCFGVELGMQPHLAKRNAAFAKAHDYDFIIASSHICNGKDPYYPSFYEGRTQEEAYAEYFESISDNLKSYSNFDVYGHLDYVVRYGPRKDVGYSYEAYRDIFDRILERLISMEKGIEINTAGLAKGMRDTNPCIGVVRRYRELGGEIITVGSDAHEPAHMGYDFSKAAEILKECGFKYYTIFEKRTPEYIKL
;
A
#
# COMPACT_ATOMS: atom_id res chain seq x y z
N MET A 1 -19.95 5.68 7.40
CA MET A 1 -18.62 6.20 7.01
C MET A 1 -18.71 6.62 5.53
N PRO A 2 -18.06 7.70 5.10
CA PRO A 2 -18.08 8.08 3.68
C PRO A 2 -17.26 7.14 2.79
N ILE A 3 -16.27 6.42 3.37
CA ILE A 3 -15.49 5.38 2.71
C ILE A 3 -15.91 4.04 3.30
N THR A 4 -16.41 3.16 2.45
CA THR A 4 -16.94 1.83 2.83
C THR A 4 -16.17 0.68 2.21
N ALA A 5 -15.01 0.95 1.63
CA ALA A 5 -14.13 -0.05 1.06
C ALA A 5 -12.71 0.12 1.61
N ASP A 6 -12.09 -0.98 2.05
CA ASP A 6 -10.69 -1.02 2.48
C ASP A 6 -9.89 -1.85 1.47
N TYR A 7 -8.93 -1.19 0.81
CA TYR A 7 -8.18 -1.78 -0.31
C TYR A 7 -6.73 -2.10 0.03
N HIS A 8 -6.39 -2.17 1.33
CA HIS A 8 -5.08 -2.58 1.79
C HIS A 8 -5.18 -3.29 3.14
N LEU A 9 -5.24 -4.60 3.09
CA LEU A 9 -5.46 -5.47 4.26
C LEU A 9 -4.56 -6.71 4.18
N HIS A 10 -4.07 -7.12 5.34
CA HIS A 10 -3.24 -8.30 5.53
C HIS A 10 -3.89 -9.29 6.48
N SER A 11 -3.55 -10.55 6.30
CA SER A 11 -3.95 -11.63 7.20
C SER A 11 -2.76 -12.56 7.49
N SER A 12 -2.99 -13.70 8.10
CA SER A 12 -1.95 -14.69 8.39
C SER A 12 -1.26 -15.29 7.16
N PHE A 13 -1.59 -14.83 5.95
CA PHE A 13 -0.84 -15.13 4.72
C PHE A 13 0.34 -14.17 4.51
N SER A 14 0.33 -13.00 5.13
CA SER A 14 1.48 -12.09 5.21
C SER A 14 2.39 -12.47 6.37
N GLY A 15 3.70 -12.43 6.15
CA GLY A 15 4.69 -12.91 7.12
C GLY A 15 4.71 -12.17 8.47
N ASP A 16 4.15 -10.98 8.53
CA ASP A 16 4.09 -10.11 9.71
C ASP A 16 2.70 -9.99 10.32
N SER A 17 1.75 -10.83 9.91
CA SER A 17 0.42 -10.93 10.53
C SER A 17 0.13 -12.37 11.00
N ASN A 18 -0.45 -12.48 12.20
CA ASN A 18 -0.96 -13.74 12.73
C ASN A 18 -2.49 -13.82 12.72
N THR A 19 -3.17 -12.81 12.19
CA THR A 19 -4.62 -12.71 12.22
C THR A 19 -5.25 -13.57 11.13
N PRO A 20 -6.11 -14.54 11.49
CA PRO A 20 -6.85 -15.29 10.49
C PRO A 20 -7.67 -14.35 9.58
N MET A 21 -7.68 -14.61 8.26
CA MET A 21 -8.42 -13.81 7.29
C MET A 21 -9.90 -13.67 7.67
N GLU A 22 -10.50 -14.71 8.24
CA GLU A 22 -11.90 -14.70 8.66
C GLU A 22 -12.18 -13.69 9.77
N GLU A 23 -11.26 -13.49 10.70
CA GLU A 23 -11.41 -12.46 11.75
C GLU A 23 -11.42 -11.05 11.17
N MET A 24 -10.56 -10.79 10.19
CA MET A 24 -10.56 -9.52 9.44
C MET A 24 -11.90 -9.31 8.72
N ILE A 25 -12.43 -10.33 8.05
CA ILE A 25 -13.73 -10.26 7.35
C ILE A 25 -14.86 -9.95 8.32
N LEU A 26 -14.93 -10.66 9.45
CA LEU A 26 -15.96 -10.45 10.46
C LEU A 26 -15.91 -9.04 11.03
N ARG A 27 -14.71 -8.52 11.25
CA ARG A 27 -14.51 -7.14 11.69
C ARG A 27 -14.98 -6.13 10.64
N GLY A 28 -14.65 -6.33 9.35
CA GLY A 28 -15.12 -5.47 8.27
C GLY A 28 -16.65 -5.42 8.17
N ILE A 29 -17.29 -6.56 8.32
CA ILE A 29 -18.75 -6.66 8.36
C ILE A 29 -19.33 -5.90 9.56
N GLU A 30 -18.74 -6.06 10.75
CA GLU A 30 -19.16 -5.35 11.96
C GLU A 30 -19.05 -3.83 11.80
N MET A 31 -17.99 -3.36 11.14
CA MET A 31 -17.77 -1.94 10.84
C MET A 31 -18.70 -1.39 9.75
N GLY A 32 -19.40 -2.24 9.02
CA GLY A 32 -20.26 -1.86 7.90
C GLY A 32 -19.49 -1.55 6.63
N LEU A 33 -18.32 -2.15 6.43
CA LEU A 33 -17.66 -2.11 5.14
C LEU A 33 -18.48 -2.89 4.11
N SER A 34 -18.58 -2.36 2.91
CA SER A 34 -19.25 -3.01 1.77
C SER A 34 -18.28 -3.85 0.93
N ARG A 35 -16.97 -3.54 1.01
CA ARG A 35 -15.94 -4.21 0.21
C ARG A 35 -14.60 -4.22 0.95
N MET A 36 -13.88 -5.33 0.83
CA MET A 36 -12.53 -5.51 1.35
C MET A 36 -11.65 -6.15 0.29
N CYS A 37 -10.44 -5.64 0.14
CA CYS A 37 -9.41 -6.27 -0.69
C CYS A 37 -8.26 -6.73 0.20
N PHE A 38 -8.03 -8.05 0.26
CA PHE A 38 -6.81 -8.56 0.86
C PHE A 38 -5.66 -8.38 -0.11
N THR A 39 -4.55 -7.83 0.35
CA THR A 39 -3.37 -7.50 -0.43
C THR A 39 -2.13 -8.01 0.27
N GLU A 40 -2.07 -9.33 0.44
CA GLU A 40 -1.00 -9.99 1.18
C GLU A 40 0.38 -9.63 0.62
N HIS A 41 1.38 -9.52 1.48
CA HIS A 41 2.75 -9.20 1.09
C HIS A 41 3.35 -10.26 0.17
N ASN A 42 4.00 -9.80 -0.91
CA ASN A 42 4.94 -10.61 -1.68
C ASN A 42 6.20 -9.80 -1.98
N ASP A 43 7.16 -9.88 -1.08
CA ASP A 43 8.46 -9.20 -1.18
C ASP A 43 9.56 -10.23 -1.44
N PHE A 44 9.88 -10.44 -2.71
CA PHE A 44 11.00 -11.28 -3.10
C PHE A 44 12.33 -10.67 -2.69
N ASP A 45 13.30 -11.52 -2.37
CA ASP A 45 14.65 -11.13 -1.97
C ASP A 45 14.65 -10.15 -0.77
N TYR A 46 13.67 -10.32 0.14
CA TYR A 46 13.64 -9.54 1.39
C TYR A 46 14.88 -9.84 2.23
N PRO A 47 15.61 -8.81 2.70
CA PRO A 47 16.86 -9.04 3.42
C PRO A 47 16.64 -9.69 4.78
N VAL A 48 17.36 -10.77 5.04
CA VAL A 48 17.41 -11.40 6.38
C VAL A 48 18.26 -10.51 7.29
N THR A 49 17.59 -9.69 8.10
CA THR A 49 18.27 -8.80 9.05
C THR A 49 18.54 -9.47 10.40
N ASP A 50 17.63 -10.33 10.82
CA ASP A 50 17.71 -11.17 12.01
C ASP A 50 17.01 -12.52 11.68
N PRO A 51 17.77 -13.61 11.55
CA PRO A 51 17.20 -14.91 11.16
C PRO A 51 16.11 -15.46 12.10
N ASP A 52 16.12 -15.05 13.36
CA ASP A 52 15.13 -15.50 14.34
C ASP A 52 13.80 -14.75 14.21
N SER A 53 13.81 -13.48 13.80
CA SER A 53 12.62 -12.65 13.65
C SER A 53 12.19 -12.48 12.19
N THR A 54 13.11 -12.59 11.24
CA THR A 54 12.84 -12.39 9.80
C THR A 54 13.54 -13.51 9.01
N PRO A 55 13.04 -14.75 9.06
CA PRO A 55 13.61 -15.87 8.33
C PRO A 55 13.51 -15.67 6.82
N GLU A 56 14.40 -16.31 6.06
CA GLU A 56 14.38 -16.28 4.60
C GLU A 56 13.01 -16.72 4.06
N GLY A 57 12.49 -15.95 3.11
CA GLY A 57 11.18 -16.21 2.49
C GLY A 57 9.96 -15.82 3.33
N MET A 58 10.16 -15.20 4.49
CA MET A 58 9.04 -14.79 5.37
C MET A 58 7.96 -13.97 4.65
N PHE A 59 8.38 -13.11 3.73
CA PHE A 59 7.49 -12.24 2.94
C PHE A 59 7.23 -12.75 1.52
N GLU A 60 7.53 -14.03 1.22
CA GLU A 60 7.17 -14.66 -0.05
C GLU A 60 5.82 -15.37 0.08
N LEU A 61 4.81 -14.84 -0.60
CA LEU A 61 3.45 -15.38 -0.56
C LEU A 61 3.34 -16.74 -1.26
N ASN A 62 2.61 -17.66 -0.66
CA ASN A 62 2.07 -18.82 -1.37
C ASN A 62 0.68 -18.47 -1.93
N PRO A 63 0.57 -18.06 -3.20
CA PRO A 63 -0.67 -17.54 -3.74
C PRO A 63 -1.74 -18.63 -3.94
N ASP A 64 -1.35 -19.90 -4.10
CA ASP A 64 -2.31 -21.01 -4.27
C ASP A 64 -3.05 -21.31 -2.96
N SER A 65 -2.33 -21.36 -1.84
CA SER A 65 -2.97 -21.56 -0.53
C SER A 65 -3.82 -20.36 -0.13
N TYR A 66 -3.34 -19.16 -0.39
CA TYR A 66 -4.08 -17.91 -0.17
C TYR A 66 -5.38 -17.88 -0.99
N LEU A 67 -5.31 -18.13 -2.30
CA LEU A 67 -6.49 -18.19 -3.16
C LEU A 67 -7.50 -19.24 -2.71
N TYR A 68 -7.03 -20.42 -2.31
CA TYR A 68 -7.90 -21.51 -1.87
C TYR A 68 -8.75 -21.12 -0.64
N ASP A 69 -8.15 -20.55 0.39
CA ASP A 69 -8.88 -20.14 1.58
C ASP A 69 -9.70 -18.87 1.34
N PHE A 70 -9.18 -17.93 0.53
CA PHE A 70 -9.92 -16.75 0.10
C PHE A 70 -11.23 -17.12 -0.60
N LEU A 71 -11.23 -18.07 -1.55
CA LEU A 71 -12.44 -18.46 -2.28
C LEU A 71 -13.51 -19.08 -1.37
N LYS A 72 -13.12 -19.88 -0.39
CA LYS A 72 -14.05 -20.44 0.61
C LYS A 72 -14.73 -19.33 1.43
N LEU A 73 -13.92 -18.35 1.89
CA LEU A 73 -14.45 -17.25 2.69
C LEU A 73 -15.27 -16.28 1.82
N LYS A 74 -14.87 -16.05 0.59
CA LYS A 74 -15.65 -15.26 -0.39
C LYS A 74 -17.04 -15.85 -0.61
N GLU A 75 -17.15 -17.15 -0.79
CA GLU A 75 -18.44 -17.85 -0.91
C GLU A 75 -19.24 -17.76 0.41
N LYS A 76 -18.59 -18.02 1.54
CA LYS A 76 -19.24 -18.01 2.86
C LYS A 76 -19.88 -16.68 3.24
N TYR A 77 -19.27 -15.56 2.84
CA TYR A 77 -19.70 -14.21 3.21
C TYR A 77 -20.28 -13.39 2.03
N ALA A 78 -20.58 -14.04 0.90
CA ALA A 78 -21.01 -13.37 -0.34
C ALA A 78 -22.26 -12.50 -0.21
N ASP A 79 -23.15 -12.83 0.72
CA ASP A 79 -24.39 -12.09 1.02
C ASP A 79 -24.19 -10.90 1.99
N ARG A 80 -22.99 -10.76 2.55
CA ARG A 80 -22.70 -9.77 3.60
C ARG A 80 -21.66 -8.74 3.21
N ILE A 81 -20.67 -9.11 2.41
CA ILE A 81 -19.55 -8.25 2.02
C ILE A 81 -18.94 -8.73 0.70
N THR A 82 -18.48 -7.79 -0.13
CA THR A 82 -17.71 -8.13 -1.33
C THR A 82 -16.24 -8.28 -0.97
N LEU A 83 -15.65 -9.45 -1.25
CA LEU A 83 -14.22 -9.70 -1.07
C LEU A 83 -13.50 -9.67 -2.42
N CYS A 84 -12.38 -8.94 -2.48
CA CYS A 84 -11.50 -8.82 -3.62
C CYS A 84 -10.16 -9.52 -3.34
N PHE A 85 -9.66 -10.25 -4.33
CA PHE A 85 -8.40 -10.96 -4.29
C PHE A 85 -7.29 -10.06 -4.80
N GLY A 86 -6.42 -9.59 -3.93
CA GLY A 86 -5.33 -8.68 -4.27
C GLY A 86 -3.98 -9.17 -3.79
N VAL A 87 -2.96 -8.39 -4.07
CA VAL A 87 -1.59 -8.61 -3.60
C VAL A 87 -0.85 -7.27 -3.49
N GLU A 88 0.01 -7.16 -2.50
CA GLU A 88 1.00 -6.09 -2.40
C GLU A 88 2.37 -6.62 -2.82
N LEU A 89 2.89 -6.08 -3.94
CA LEU A 89 4.17 -6.49 -4.53
C LEU A 89 5.29 -5.58 -4.06
N GLY A 90 6.28 -6.13 -3.39
CA GLY A 90 7.53 -5.47 -3.08
C GLY A 90 8.34 -5.16 -4.34
N MET A 91 8.65 -3.88 -4.54
CA MET A 91 9.30 -3.37 -5.73
C MET A 91 10.79 -3.21 -5.53
N GLN A 92 11.56 -3.88 -6.38
CA GLN A 92 12.99 -3.65 -6.56
C GLN A 92 13.32 -3.78 -8.06
N PRO A 93 14.18 -2.95 -8.66
CA PRO A 93 14.37 -2.93 -10.12
C PRO A 93 14.75 -4.29 -10.72
N HIS A 94 15.58 -5.08 -10.03
CA HIS A 94 16.04 -6.40 -10.49
C HIS A 94 14.94 -7.46 -10.46
N LEU A 95 13.85 -7.24 -9.70
CA LEU A 95 12.74 -8.17 -9.55
C LEU A 95 11.65 -8.04 -10.63
N ALA A 96 11.76 -7.08 -11.55
CA ALA A 96 10.72 -6.77 -12.54
C ALA A 96 10.20 -8.01 -13.30
N LYS A 97 11.08 -8.95 -13.70
CA LYS A 97 10.68 -10.19 -14.37
C LYS A 97 9.99 -11.17 -13.44
N ARG A 98 10.46 -11.29 -12.19
CA ARG A 98 9.90 -12.21 -11.20
C ARG A 98 8.50 -11.71 -10.78
N ASN A 99 8.36 -10.42 -10.51
CA ASN A 99 7.07 -9.79 -10.22
C ASN A 99 6.10 -9.91 -11.41
N ALA A 100 6.57 -9.75 -12.65
CA ALA A 100 5.73 -9.94 -13.82
C ALA A 100 5.21 -11.37 -13.99
N ALA A 101 6.03 -12.36 -13.68
CA ALA A 101 5.61 -13.77 -13.69
C ALA A 101 4.59 -14.05 -12.58
N PHE A 102 4.86 -13.57 -11.37
CA PHE A 102 3.97 -13.73 -10.21
C PHE A 102 2.60 -13.08 -10.45
N ALA A 103 2.56 -11.82 -10.90
CA ALA A 103 1.32 -11.09 -11.15
C ALA A 103 0.46 -11.69 -12.27
N LYS A 104 1.05 -12.50 -13.16
CA LYS A 104 0.34 -13.20 -14.25
C LYS A 104 -0.14 -14.61 -13.87
N ALA A 105 0.35 -15.15 -12.76
CA ALA A 105 0.06 -16.53 -12.39
C ALA A 105 -1.39 -16.70 -11.87
N HIS A 106 -2.01 -15.61 -11.38
CA HIS A 106 -3.37 -15.61 -10.83
C HIS A 106 -4.16 -14.40 -11.33
N ASP A 107 -5.49 -14.55 -11.33
CA ASP A 107 -6.42 -13.48 -11.73
C ASP A 107 -6.72 -12.58 -10.52
N TYR A 108 -5.76 -11.73 -10.14
CA TYR A 108 -5.95 -10.74 -9.08
C TYR A 108 -7.00 -9.69 -9.46
N ASP A 109 -7.82 -9.29 -8.51
CA ASP A 109 -8.73 -8.14 -8.65
C ASP A 109 -7.97 -6.80 -8.55
N PHE A 110 -6.86 -6.78 -7.80
CA PHE A 110 -6.10 -5.56 -7.50
C PHE A 110 -4.64 -5.88 -7.15
N ILE A 111 -3.72 -5.04 -7.61
CA ILE A 111 -2.29 -5.14 -7.30
C ILE A 111 -1.76 -3.79 -6.84
N ILE A 112 -1.21 -3.75 -5.62
CA ILE A 112 -0.43 -2.63 -5.10
C ILE A 112 1.04 -2.88 -5.42
N ALA A 113 1.76 -1.86 -5.91
CA ALA A 113 3.21 -1.83 -5.92
C ALA A 113 3.71 -1.04 -4.72
N SER A 114 4.63 -1.58 -3.95
CA SER A 114 5.15 -0.92 -2.75
C SER A 114 6.67 -1.00 -2.65
N SER A 115 7.29 0.04 -2.12
CA SER A 115 8.73 0.05 -1.82
C SER A 115 8.95 -0.22 -0.34
N HIS A 116 9.18 -1.49 0.01
CA HIS A 116 9.59 -1.87 1.38
C HIS A 116 11.11 -1.90 1.50
N ILE A 117 11.80 -2.21 0.41
CA ILE A 117 13.25 -2.32 0.35
C ILE A 117 13.83 -1.23 -0.54
N CYS A 118 14.78 -0.47 0.00
CA CYS A 118 15.57 0.52 -0.71
C CYS A 118 17.03 0.13 -0.64
N ASN A 119 17.66 -0.15 -1.80
CA ASN A 119 19.08 -0.53 -1.90
C ASN A 119 19.47 -1.68 -0.95
N GLY A 120 18.61 -2.72 -0.87
CA GLY A 120 18.85 -3.91 -0.05
C GLY A 120 18.63 -3.71 1.45
N LYS A 121 18.03 -2.61 1.89
CA LYS A 121 17.67 -2.33 3.28
C LYS A 121 16.22 -1.93 3.41
N ASP A 122 15.58 -2.40 4.49
CA ASP A 122 14.24 -1.93 4.85
C ASP A 122 14.34 -0.68 5.75
N PRO A 123 13.66 0.42 5.41
CA PRO A 123 13.53 1.60 6.26
C PRO A 123 12.92 1.34 7.65
N TYR A 124 12.26 0.22 7.85
CA TYR A 124 11.79 -0.20 9.18
C TYR A 124 12.93 -0.31 10.19
N TYR A 125 14.12 -0.73 9.76
CA TYR A 125 15.26 -0.92 10.64
C TYR A 125 16.12 0.33 10.77
N PRO A 126 16.61 0.68 12.00
CA PRO A 126 17.47 1.84 12.24
C PRO A 126 18.73 1.87 11.38
N SER A 127 19.25 0.70 10.99
CA SER A 127 20.42 0.58 10.11
C SER A 127 20.26 1.22 8.73
N PHE A 128 19.01 1.45 8.30
CA PHE A 128 18.74 2.21 7.08
C PHE A 128 19.19 3.67 7.18
N TYR A 129 19.16 4.26 8.37
CA TYR A 129 19.46 5.68 8.63
C TYR A 129 20.92 5.91 9.09
N GLU A 130 21.68 4.86 9.33
CA GLU A 130 23.06 5.00 9.84
C GLU A 130 23.97 5.74 8.87
N GLY A 131 24.78 6.68 9.40
CA GLY A 131 25.80 7.42 8.67
C GLY A 131 25.26 8.52 7.73
N ARG A 132 23.97 8.86 7.81
CA ARG A 132 23.32 9.91 6.98
C ARG A 132 22.24 10.65 7.74
N THR A 133 21.86 11.80 7.24
CA THR A 133 20.72 12.55 7.78
C THR A 133 19.40 11.89 7.39
N GLN A 134 18.33 12.20 8.11
CA GLN A 134 16.97 11.73 7.77
C GLN A 134 16.57 12.21 6.37
N GLU A 135 16.92 13.43 6.04
CA GLU A 135 16.61 14.06 4.76
C GLU A 135 17.28 13.34 3.58
N GLU A 136 18.54 12.95 3.75
CA GLU A 136 19.28 12.14 2.75
C GLU A 136 18.67 10.74 2.61
N ALA A 137 18.29 10.08 3.72
CA ALA A 137 17.66 8.78 3.71
C ALA A 137 16.29 8.81 3.02
N TYR A 138 15.49 9.85 3.25
CA TYR A 138 14.20 10.02 2.60
C TYR A 138 14.35 10.29 1.11
N ALA A 139 15.29 11.17 0.72
CA ALA A 139 15.55 11.44 -0.70
C ALA A 139 15.97 10.17 -1.46
N GLU A 140 16.86 9.37 -0.88
CA GLU A 140 17.28 8.09 -1.48
C GLU A 140 16.11 7.12 -1.65
N TYR A 141 15.25 7.01 -0.64
CA TYR A 141 14.07 6.18 -0.72
C TYR A 141 13.12 6.63 -1.84
N PHE A 142 12.84 7.94 -1.95
CA PHE A 142 11.97 8.46 -3.02
C PHE A 142 12.59 8.28 -4.41
N GLU A 143 13.90 8.45 -4.56
CA GLU A 143 14.59 8.16 -5.84
C GLU A 143 14.49 6.67 -6.20
N SER A 144 14.52 5.76 -5.22
CA SER A 144 14.36 4.32 -5.48
C SER A 144 12.98 3.98 -6.08
N ILE A 145 11.92 4.73 -5.70
CA ILE A 145 10.59 4.59 -6.34
C ILE A 145 10.68 4.95 -7.82
N SER A 146 11.39 6.03 -8.18
CA SER A 146 11.59 6.40 -9.58
C SER A 146 12.27 5.29 -10.38
N ASP A 147 13.23 4.59 -9.79
CA ASP A 147 13.92 3.46 -10.44
C ASP A 147 13.01 2.23 -10.57
N ASN A 148 12.19 1.95 -9.56
CA ASN A 148 11.16 0.91 -9.64
C ASN A 148 10.19 1.18 -10.80
N LEU A 149 9.70 2.40 -10.94
CA LEU A 149 8.76 2.80 -12.00
C LEU A 149 9.35 2.77 -13.42
N LYS A 150 10.67 2.79 -13.56
CA LYS A 150 11.35 2.56 -14.85
C LYS A 150 11.36 1.09 -15.25
N SER A 151 11.35 0.19 -14.28
CA SER A 151 11.57 -1.25 -14.48
C SER A 151 10.28 -2.06 -14.60
N TYR A 152 9.18 -1.64 -13.95
CA TYR A 152 7.95 -2.42 -13.86
C TYR A 152 6.70 -1.53 -13.81
N SER A 153 5.61 -2.00 -14.45
CA SER A 153 4.36 -1.24 -14.57
C SER A 153 3.07 -2.07 -14.48
N ASN A 154 3.16 -3.39 -14.24
CA ASN A 154 1.96 -4.23 -14.15
C ASN A 154 1.39 -4.26 -12.72
N PHE A 155 0.95 -3.13 -12.23
CA PHE A 155 0.24 -2.91 -10.98
C PHE A 155 -0.90 -1.89 -11.21
N ASP A 156 -1.73 -1.60 -10.22
CA ASP A 156 -2.85 -0.64 -10.34
C ASP A 156 -2.57 0.67 -9.63
N VAL A 157 -2.07 0.62 -8.40
CA VAL A 157 -1.67 1.79 -7.63
C VAL A 157 -0.29 1.58 -6.98
N TYR A 158 0.38 2.69 -6.67
CA TYR A 158 1.56 2.66 -5.81
C TYR A 158 1.12 2.94 -4.37
N GLY A 159 1.41 2.01 -3.47
CA GLY A 159 1.08 2.08 -2.05
C GLY A 159 1.94 3.09 -1.30
N HIS A 160 1.42 3.64 -0.22
CA HIS A 160 2.11 4.46 0.79
C HIS A 160 3.45 5.07 0.34
N LEU A 161 3.43 5.93 -0.70
CA LEU A 161 4.61 6.49 -1.38
C LEU A 161 5.71 7.02 -0.43
N ASP A 162 5.34 7.45 0.75
CA ASP A 162 6.27 7.96 1.77
C ASP A 162 6.43 7.04 2.99
N TYR A 163 6.36 5.71 2.76
CA TYR A 163 6.52 4.67 3.79
C TYR A 163 7.73 4.90 4.72
N VAL A 164 8.87 5.34 4.18
CA VAL A 164 10.08 5.64 4.92
C VAL A 164 9.85 6.62 6.09
N VAL A 165 8.85 7.51 5.94
CA VAL A 165 8.55 8.54 6.94
C VAL A 165 7.98 7.95 8.24
N ARG A 166 7.36 6.76 8.17
CA ARG A 166 6.84 6.03 9.35
C ARG A 166 7.94 5.68 10.35
N TYR A 167 9.16 5.46 9.88
CA TYR A 167 10.25 4.84 10.63
C TYR A 167 11.48 5.75 10.79
N GLY A 168 11.48 6.90 10.15
CA GLY A 168 12.57 7.87 10.29
C GLY A 168 12.77 8.31 11.74
N PRO A 169 14.00 8.65 12.15
CA PRO A 169 14.34 9.01 13.53
C PRO A 169 13.46 10.13 14.13
N ARG A 170 12.98 11.04 13.29
CA ARG A 170 12.07 12.14 13.66
C ARG A 170 10.71 12.01 12.97
N LYS A 171 10.43 10.89 12.30
CA LYS A 171 9.21 10.65 11.50
C LYS A 171 8.91 11.85 10.58
N ASP A 172 7.68 12.36 10.62
CA ASP A 172 7.18 13.47 9.82
C ASP A 172 7.64 14.87 10.27
N VAL A 173 8.52 14.97 11.28
CA VAL A 173 9.07 16.26 11.70
C VAL A 173 10.06 16.77 10.64
N GLY A 174 9.73 17.90 10.01
CA GLY A 174 10.51 18.49 8.92
C GLY A 174 10.26 17.84 7.55
N TYR A 175 9.34 16.87 7.46
CA TYR A 175 8.91 16.28 6.20
C TYR A 175 7.74 17.07 5.60
N SER A 176 7.81 17.34 4.31
CA SER A 176 6.72 17.87 3.49
C SER A 176 6.95 17.54 2.01
N TYR A 177 5.88 17.61 1.21
CA TYR A 177 6.00 17.51 -0.25
C TYR A 177 6.99 18.53 -0.83
N GLU A 178 6.97 19.79 -0.34
CA GLU A 178 7.82 20.87 -0.83
C GLU A 178 9.30 20.58 -0.69
N ALA A 179 9.70 19.86 0.37
CA ALA A 179 11.10 19.50 0.61
C ALA A 179 11.64 18.51 -0.44
N TYR A 180 10.76 17.73 -1.10
CA TYR A 180 11.11 16.71 -2.09
C TYR A 180 10.33 16.88 -3.39
N ARG A 181 9.85 18.08 -3.69
CA ARG A 181 8.96 18.41 -4.81
C ARG A 181 9.41 17.80 -6.13
N ASP A 182 10.67 18.03 -6.51
CA ASP A 182 11.17 17.60 -7.81
C ASP A 182 11.16 16.07 -7.98
N ILE A 183 11.34 15.34 -6.87
CA ILE A 183 11.31 13.88 -6.87
C ILE A 183 9.86 13.41 -6.96
N PHE A 184 8.97 13.94 -6.11
CA PHE A 184 7.56 13.57 -6.15
C PHE A 184 6.89 13.94 -7.47
N ASP A 185 7.17 15.10 -8.05
CA ASP A 185 6.60 15.50 -9.34
C ASP A 185 6.97 14.45 -10.42
N ARG A 186 8.22 14.02 -10.50
CA ARG A 186 8.64 12.96 -11.44
C ARG A 186 7.91 11.63 -11.20
N ILE A 187 7.75 11.23 -9.94
CA ILE A 187 7.03 9.99 -9.57
C ILE A 187 5.57 10.11 -9.99
N LEU A 188 4.89 11.18 -9.61
CA LEU A 188 3.47 11.39 -9.87
C LEU A 188 3.17 11.52 -11.37
N GLU A 189 3.96 12.31 -12.12
CA GLU A 189 3.84 12.42 -13.57
C GLU A 189 4.04 11.06 -14.24
N ARG A 190 5.01 10.27 -13.77
CA ARG A 190 5.25 8.93 -14.29
C ARG A 190 4.07 8.00 -14.04
N LEU A 191 3.53 7.95 -12.83
CA LEU A 191 2.34 7.16 -12.49
C LEU A 191 1.14 7.55 -13.36
N ILE A 192 0.85 8.85 -13.50
CA ILE A 192 -0.24 9.36 -14.34
C ILE A 192 -0.03 8.96 -15.79
N SER A 193 1.19 9.11 -16.33
CA SER A 193 1.51 8.74 -17.72
C SER A 193 1.33 7.24 -18.02
N MET A 194 1.40 6.41 -16.99
CA MET A 194 1.17 4.95 -17.08
C MET A 194 -0.27 4.56 -16.75
N GLU A 195 -1.16 5.52 -16.52
CA GLU A 195 -2.54 5.28 -16.06
C GLU A 195 -2.57 4.49 -14.74
N LYS A 196 -1.63 4.79 -13.81
CA LYS A 196 -1.56 4.21 -12.48
C LYS A 196 -1.98 5.20 -11.41
N GLY A 197 -2.59 4.65 -10.35
CA GLY A 197 -3.01 5.44 -9.20
C GLY A 197 -1.99 5.52 -8.09
N ILE A 198 -2.42 6.21 -7.04
CA ILE A 198 -1.78 6.19 -5.73
C ILE A 198 -2.78 5.70 -4.68
N GLU A 199 -2.27 5.36 -3.53
CA GLU A 199 -3.08 5.04 -2.36
C GLU A 199 -3.09 6.22 -1.39
N ILE A 200 -4.19 6.42 -0.64
CA ILE A 200 -4.16 7.02 0.69
C ILE A 200 -4.17 5.89 1.71
N ASN A 201 -3.08 5.77 2.46
CA ASN A 201 -2.90 4.76 3.47
C ASN A 201 -2.98 5.40 4.86
N THR A 202 -3.83 4.87 5.72
CA THR A 202 -4.11 5.48 7.03
C THR A 202 -3.26 4.90 8.17
N ALA A 203 -2.41 3.87 7.91
CA ALA A 203 -1.53 3.30 8.92
C ALA A 203 -0.57 4.34 9.55
N GLY A 204 -0.17 5.37 8.80
CA GLY A 204 0.63 6.47 9.33
C GLY A 204 -0.04 7.16 10.52
N LEU A 205 -1.36 7.43 10.40
CA LEU A 205 -2.15 8.02 11.48
C LEU A 205 -2.20 7.08 12.71
N ALA A 206 -2.41 5.78 12.48
CA ALA A 206 -2.40 4.77 13.56
C ALA A 206 -1.03 4.69 14.26
N LYS A 207 0.07 4.99 13.54
CA LYS A 207 1.44 5.05 14.07
C LYS A 207 1.80 6.42 14.67
N GLY A 208 0.82 7.33 14.82
CA GLY A 208 0.98 8.63 15.46
C GLY A 208 1.62 9.71 14.57
N MET A 209 1.59 9.54 13.26
CA MET A 209 1.92 10.61 12.31
C MET A 209 0.77 11.64 12.25
N ARG A 210 1.08 12.84 11.78
CA ARG A 210 0.08 13.92 11.62
C ARG A 210 -0.76 13.77 10.37
N ASP A 211 -0.26 12.98 9.39
CA ASP A 211 -0.86 12.84 8.06
C ASP A 211 -0.91 11.36 7.63
N THR A 212 -1.61 11.10 6.54
CA THR A 212 -1.65 9.80 5.87
C THR A 212 -0.33 9.50 5.14
N ASN A 213 -0.20 8.30 4.57
CA ASN A 213 0.85 7.97 3.60
C ASN A 213 0.24 7.81 2.18
N PRO A 214 0.62 8.69 1.23
CA PRO A 214 1.49 9.84 1.40
C PRO A 214 0.80 11.02 2.09
N CYS A 215 1.64 12.01 2.49
CA CYS A 215 1.15 13.23 3.12
C CYS A 215 0.23 14.03 2.17
N ILE A 216 -0.66 14.85 2.75
CA ILE A 216 -1.66 15.63 2.02
C ILE A 216 -1.07 16.49 0.88
N GLY A 217 0.17 17.00 1.03
CA GLY A 217 0.85 17.76 -0.03
C GLY A 217 1.06 16.95 -1.30
N VAL A 218 1.45 15.67 -1.17
CA VAL A 218 1.62 14.74 -2.30
C VAL A 218 0.26 14.40 -2.93
N VAL A 219 -0.77 14.13 -2.12
CA VAL A 219 -2.13 13.84 -2.61
C VAL A 219 -2.70 15.03 -3.40
N ARG A 220 -2.53 16.24 -2.87
CA ARG A 220 -2.95 17.47 -3.54
C ARG A 220 -2.24 17.63 -4.87
N ARG A 221 -0.91 17.45 -4.87
CA ARG A 221 -0.11 17.57 -6.09
C ARG A 221 -0.48 16.54 -7.15
N TYR A 222 -0.74 15.30 -6.75
CA TYR A 222 -1.25 14.25 -7.66
C TYR A 222 -2.53 14.71 -8.37
N ARG A 223 -3.47 15.28 -7.61
CA ARG A 223 -4.72 15.81 -8.18
C ARG A 223 -4.49 16.99 -9.12
N GLU A 224 -3.61 17.93 -8.77
CA GLU A 224 -3.23 19.08 -9.58
C GLU A 224 -2.63 18.68 -10.93
N LEU A 225 -1.80 17.63 -10.95
CA LEU A 225 -1.20 17.04 -12.16
C LEU A 225 -2.21 16.27 -13.02
N GLY A 226 -3.46 16.12 -12.57
CA GLY A 226 -4.52 15.42 -13.31
C GLY A 226 -4.71 13.97 -12.89
N GLY A 227 -4.11 13.52 -11.79
CA GLY A 227 -4.33 12.18 -11.24
C GLY A 227 -5.78 12.03 -10.74
N GLU A 228 -6.39 10.89 -11.04
CA GLU A 228 -7.78 10.58 -10.69
C GLU A 228 -7.95 9.25 -9.97
N ILE A 229 -7.05 8.30 -10.19
CA ILE A 229 -7.11 6.96 -9.58
C ILE A 229 -6.48 7.03 -8.19
N ILE A 230 -7.31 6.95 -7.14
CA ILE A 230 -6.84 6.98 -5.75
C ILE A 230 -7.64 6.01 -4.88
N THR A 231 -6.97 5.01 -4.31
CA THR A 231 -7.57 4.05 -3.39
C THR A 231 -7.39 4.49 -1.95
N VAL A 232 -8.13 3.87 -1.03
CA VAL A 232 -7.96 4.07 0.40
C VAL A 232 -7.72 2.71 1.05
N GLY A 233 -6.68 2.63 1.88
CA GLY A 233 -6.31 1.44 2.61
C GLY A 233 -5.92 1.74 4.05
N SER A 234 -6.24 0.80 4.95
CA SER A 234 -5.81 0.88 6.35
C SER A 234 -4.45 0.24 6.59
N ASP A 235 -4.01 -0.65 5.70
CA ASP A 235 -2.78 -1.43 5.86
C ASP A 235 -2.80 -2.19 7.19
N ALA A 236 -4.00 -2.72 7.52
CA ALA A 236 -4.26 -3.37 8.78
C ALA A 236 -3.80 -4.83 8.75
N HIS A 237 -3.01 -5.21 9.77
CA HIS A 237 -2.53 -6.56 10.03
C HIS A 237 -3.30 -7.23 11.18
N GLU A 238 -4.22 -6.48 11.79
CA GLU A 238 -5.11 -6.94 12.85
C GLU A 238 -6.43 -6.18 12.85
N PRO A 239 -7.52 -6.75 13.38
CA PRO A 239 -8.87 -6.15 13.33
C PRO A 239 -8.96 -4.76 13.98
N ALA A 240 -8.12 -4.46 14.96
CA ALA A 240 -8.12 -3.18 15.68
C ALA A 240 -7.73 -2.00 14.80
N HIS A 241 -6.94 -2.24 13.75
CA HIS A 241 -6.42 -1.19 12.86
C HIS A 241 -7.23 -1.02 11.56
N MET A 242 -8.21 -1.89 11.30
CA MET A 242 -9.03 -1.83 10.10
C MET A 242 -9.82 -0.53 9.99
N GLY A 243 -9.80 0.08 8.79
CA GLY A 243 -10.52 1.31 8.50
C GLY A 243 -10.13 2.48 9.43
N TYR A 244 -8.92 2.45 9.99
CA TYR A 244 -8.46 3.47 10.93
C TYR A 244 -8.58 4.85 10.32
N ASP A 245 -9.36 5.71 10.97
CA ASP A 245 -9.62 7.11 10.59
C ASP A 245 -9.94 7.35 9.09
N PHE A 246 -10.76 6.49 8.49
CA PHE A 246 -11.26 6.68 7.12
C PHE A 246 -12.08 7.97 6.94
N SER A 247 -12.59 8.54 8.05
CA SER A 247 -13.20 9.87 8.03
C SER A 247 -12.16 10.94 7.66
N LYS A 248 -10.96 10.86 8.25
CA LYS A 248 -9.85 11.77 7.92
C LYS A 248 -9.37 11.61 6.48
N ALA A 249 -9.26 10.37 5.99
CA ALA A 249 -8.94 10.12 4.59
C ALA A 249 -9.96 10.76 3.64
N ALA A 250 -11.27 10.65 3.94
CA ALA A 250 -12.32 11.30 3.15
C ALA A 250 -12.25 12.83 3.19
N GLU A 251 -11.88 13.43 4.33
CA GLU A 251 -11.66 14.87 4.45
C GLU A 251 -10.49 15.32 3.57
N ILE A 252 -9.36 14.60 3.65
CA ILE A 252 -8.17 14.87 2.83
C ILE A 252 -8.51 14.80 1.34
N LEU A 253 -9.20 13.76 0.89
CA LEU A 253 -9.61 13.62 -0.49
C LEU A 253 -10.45 14.82 -0.97
N LYS A 254 -11.46 15.21 -0.18
CA LYS A 254 -12.31 16.37 -0.50
C LYS A 254 -11.51 17.68 -0.51
N GLU A 255 -10.64 17.91 0.46
CA GLU A 255 -9.75 19.08 0.52
C GLU A 255 -8.82 19.17 -0.70
N CYS A 256 -8.33 18.02 -1.18
CA CYS A 256 -7.51 17.94 -2.39
C CYS A 256 -8.33 18.01 -3.70
N GLY A 257 -9.66 18.12 -3.63
CA GLY A 257 -10.52 18.31 -4.79
C GLY A 257 -10.96 17.01 -5.47
N PHE A 258 -10.82 15.86 -4.82
CA PHE A 258 -11.41 14.61 -5.29
C PHE A 258 -12.91 14.59 -5.01
N LYS A 259 -13.67 14.06 -5.96
CA LYS A 259 -15.11 13.81 -5.83
C LYS A 259 -15.44 12.34 -5.60
N TYR A 260 -14.47 11.48 -5.89
CA TYR A 260 -14.57 10.04 -5.85
C TYR A 260 -13.29 9.47 -5.27
N TYR A 261 -13.38 8.29 -4.67
CA TYR A 261 -12.24 7.39 -4.47
C TYR A 261 -12.41 6.19 -5.39
N THR A 262 -11.34 5.42 -5.60
CA THR A 262 -11.31 4.32 -6.56
C THR A 262 -11.34 2.99 -5.82
N ILE A 263 -12.12 2.06 -6.34
CA ILE A 263 -12.05 0.63 -6.04
C ILE A 263 -11.69 -0.13 -7.31
N PHE A 264 -11.30 -1.39 -7.18
CA PHE A 264 -10.95 -2.22 -8.33
C PHE A 264 -11.70 -3.54 -8.31
N GLU A 265 -12.07 -4.03 -9.49
CA GLU A 265 -12.54 -5.39 -9.72
C GLU A 265 -11.91 -5.90 -11.02
N LYS A 266 -11.25 -7.07 -10.97
CA LYS A 266 -10.53 -7.64 -12.12
C LYS A 266 -9.59 -6.63 -12.80
N ARG A 267 -8.85 -5.88 -12.00
CA ARG A 267 -7.90 -4.84 -12.42
C ARG A 267 -8.56 -3.64 -13.16
N THR A 268 -9.88 -3.51 -13.06
CA THR A 268 -10.62 -2.40 -13.66
C THR A 268 -11.05 -1.41 -12.58
N PRO A 269 -10.69 -0.11 -12.70
CA PRO A 269 -11.06 0.89 -11.71
C PRO A 269 -12.55 1.26 -11.80
N GLU A 270 -13.19 1.39 -10.65
CA GLU A 270 -14.54 1.93 -10.46
C GLU A 270 -14.47 3.11 -9.49
N TYR A 271 -15.28 4.16 -9.76
CA TYR A 271 -15.22 5.41 -9.01
C TYR A 271 -16.43 5.51 -8.07
N ILE A 272 -16.18 5.57 -6.78
CA ILE A 272 -17.19 5.68 -5.72
C ILE A 272 -17.24 7.11 -5.21
N LYS A 273 -18.43 7.70 -5.15
CA LYS A 273 -18.62 9.08 -4.70
C LYS A 273 -18.31 9.24 -3.21
N LEU A 274 -17.55 10.31 -2.85
CA LEU A 274 -17.20 10.72 -1.49
C LEU A 274 -18.37 11.41 -0.76
#